data_e1c7b4c1c6c1a24bb8fe230e9e613f4d
#
_entry.id   e1c7b4c1c6c1a24bb8fe230e9e613f4d
#
_cell.length_a   1.000
_cell.length_b   1.000
_cell.length_c   1.000
_cell.angle_alpha   90.00
_cell.angle_beta   90.00
_cell.angle_gamma   90.00
#
_symmetry.space_group_name_H-M   'P 1'
#
loop_
_entity.id
_entity.type
_entity.pdbx_description
1 polymer ?
#
loop_
_entity_poly.entity_id
_entity_poly.type
_entity_poly.pdbx_seq_one_letter_code
_entity_poly.pdbx_strand_id
1 'polypeptide(L)'
;EKVLKARDIDTIVTGRRLGHPVRALKNPFTNEFAKLEYDASKTNEEVEQFGVGALRRAAVEGDEKQGSFLCGQIAGLVKQIEPAAAIIDDVMSGAEKLLRGAPEWTK
;
A
#
# COMPACT_ATOMS: atom_id res chain seq x y z
N GLU A 1 2.38 13.01 -0.16
CA GLU A 1 1.56 13.57 -1.26
C GLU A 1 0.95 12.48 -2.17
N LYS A 2 1.71 11.42 -2.54
CA LYS A 2 1.24 10.38 -3.45
C LYS A 2 0.00 9.64 -2.92
N VAL A 3 -0.02 9.34 -1.62
CA VAL A 3 -1.18 8.71 -0.95
C VAL A 3 -2.42 9.59 -1.02
N LEU A 4 -2.28 10.93 -0.87
CA LEU A 4 -3.41 11.87 -0.93
C LEU A 4 -4.14 11.89 -2.29
N LYS A 5 -3.43 11.52 -3.36
CA LYS A 5 -3.96 11.45 -4.72
C LYS A 5 -4.48 10.05 -5.08
N ALA A 6 -4.23 9.06 -4.21
CA ALA A 6 -4.59 7.69 -4.48
C ALA A 6 -6.09 7.47 -4.34
N ARG A 7 -6.61 6.58 -5.19
CA ARG A 7 -7.94 5.99 -5.09
C ARG A 7 -7.81 4.55 -4.61
N ASP A 8 -8.90 3.94 -4.24
CA ASP A 8 -8.95 2.52 -3.83
C ASP A 8 -8.43 1.55 -4.91
N ILE A 9 -8.62 1.90 -6.19
CA ILE A 9 -8.16 1.13 -7.36
C ILE A 9 -6.69 1.35 -7.72
N ASP A 10 -6.01 2.32 -7.10
CA ASP A 10 -4.63 2.68 -7.44
C ASP A 10 -3.58 1.83 -6.70
N THR A 11 -3.99 0.68 -6.16
CA THR A 11 -3.10 -0.29 -5.55
C THR A 11 -3.03 -1.60 -6.33
N ILE A 12 -1.94 -2.32 -6.16
CA ILE A 12 -1.70 -3.64 -6.76
C ILE A 12 -1.08 -4.57 -5.70
N VAL A 13 -1.35 -5.87 -5.81
CA VAL A 13 -0.67 -6.89 -4.98
C VAL A 13 0.37 -7.57 -5.83
N THR A 14 1.61 -7.62 -5.36
CA THR A 14 2.76 -8.31 -5.94
C THR A 14 3.36 -9.28 -4.93
N GLY A 15 4.28 -10.16 -5.36
CA GLY A 15 4.97 -11.11 -4.48
C GLY A 15 4.17 -12.38 -4.15
N ARG A 16 3.05 -12.64 -4.85
CA ARG A 16 2.26 -13.86 -4.64
C ARG A 16 3.05 -15.11 -5.01
N ARG A 17 3.76 -15.09 -6.13
CA ARG A 17 4.62 -16.18 -6.59
C ARG A 17 5.73 -16.51 -5.58
N LEU A 18 6.26 -15.49 -4.91
CA LEU A 18 7.32 -15.62 -3.92
C LEU A 18 6.81 -16.04 -2.53
N GLY A 19 5.49 -16.15 -2.33
CA GLY A 19 4.89 -16.46 -1.04
C GLY A 19 4.83 -15.27 -0.06
N HIS A 20 5.20 -14.08 -0.51
CA HIS A 20 5.24 -12.86 0.30
C HIS A 20 4.39 -11.74 -0.34
N PRO A 21 3.06 -11.92 -0.43
CA PRO A 21 2.19 -10.93 -1.06
C PRO A 21 2.19 -9.62 -0.29
N VAL A 22 2.44 -8.53 -1.00
CA VAL A 22 2.36 -7.17 -0.46
C VAL A 22 1.49 -6.30 -1.36
N ARG A 23 0.80 -5.34 -0.77
CA ARG A 23 0.04 -4.34 -1.52
C ARG A 23 0.79 -3.01 -1.53
N ALA A 24 0.90 -2.40 -2.70
CA ALA A 24 1.58 -1.13 -2.91
C ALA A 24 0.81 -0.24 -3.90
N LEU A 25 1.13 1.04 -3.93
CA LEU A 25 0.65 1.95 -4.96
C LEU A 25 1.20 1.54 -6.34
N LYS A 26 0.35 1.61 -7.35
CA LYS A 26 0.73 1.38 -8.75
C LYS A 26 1.73 2.43 -9.20
N ASN A 27 2.83 1.98 -9.76
CA ASN A 27 3.85 2.81 -10.40
C ASN A 27 4.64 1.96 -11.42
N PRO A 28 5.63 2.52 -12.13
CA PRO A 28 6.43 1.75 -13.08
C PRO A 28 7.09 0.52 -12.47
N PHE A 29 7.63 0.63 -11.26
CA PHE A 29 8.25 -0.50 -10.55
C PHE A 29 7.25 -1.65 -10.32
N THR A 30 6.09 -1.37 -9.70
CA THR A 30 5.11 -2.41 -9.38
C THR A 30 4.51 -3.06 -10.64
N ASN A 31 4.37 -2.30 -11.72
CA ASN A 31 3.90 -2.83 -12.99
C ASN A 31 4.93 -3.78 -13.61
N GLU A 32 6.21 -3.43 -13.55
CA GLU A 32 7.29 -4.29 -14.07
C GLU A 32 7.48 -5.53 -13.19
N PHE A 33 7.44 -5.36 -11.86
CA PHE A 33 7.48 -6.49 -10.92
C PHE A 33 6.36 -7.50 -11.22
N ALA A 34 5.13 -7.01 -11.42
CA ALA A 34 4.00 -7.88 -11.75
C ALA A 34 4.20 -8.63 -13.08
N LYS A 35 4.78 -8.00 -14.09
CA LYS A 35 5.11 -8.70 -15.36
C LYS A 35 6.14 -9.80 -15.14
N LEU A 36 7.23 -9.50 -14.42
CA LEU A 36 8.27 -10.48 -14.10
C LEU A 36 7.72 -11.65 -13.26
N GLU A 37 6.83 -11.36 -12.32
CA GLU A 37 6.19 -12.36 -11.45
C GLU A 37 5.37 -13.38 -12.25
N TYR A 38 4.74 -12.95 -13.35
CA TYR A 38 3.94 -13.83 -14.22
C TYR A 38 4.72 -14.39 -15.41
N ASP A 39 5.99 -14.01 -15.59
CA ASP A 39 6.84 -14.55 -16.65
C ASP A 39 7.38 -15.92 -16.25
N ALA A 40 6.93 -16.96 -16.97
CA ALA A 40 7.35 -18.34 -16.73
C ALA A 40 8.83 -18.59 -17.08
N SER A 41 9.48 -17.73 -17.87
CA SER A 41 10.90 -17.83 -18.20
C SER A 41 11.81 -17.33 -17.08
N LYS A 42 11.27 -16.62 -16.09
CA LYS A 42 12.02 -16.05 -14.97
C LYS A 42 12.03 -16.99 -13.77
N THR A 43 13.16 -17.06 -13.09
CA THR A 43 13.28 -17.78 -11.82
C THR A 43 12.73 -16.95 -10.65
N ASN A 44 12.47 -17.58 -9.52
CA ASN A 44 12.03 -16.86 -8.31
C ASN A 44 13.11 -15.90 -7.81
N GLU A 45 14.39 -16.33 -7.91
CA GLU A 45 15.55 -15.54 -7.52
C GLU A 45 15.68 -14.27 -8.36
N GLU A 46 15.42 -14.34 -9.67
CA GLU A 46 15.44 -13.17 -10.55
C GLU A 46 14.33 -12.18 -10.17
N VAL A 47 13.13 -12.67 -9.87
CA VAL A 47 11.99 -11.84 -9.45
C VAL A 47 12.28 -11.18 -8.10
N GLU A 48 12.81 -11.94 -7.14
CA GLU A 48 13.17 -11.43 -5.82
C GLU A 48 14.26 -10.37 -5.92
N GLN A 49 15.32 -10.63 -6.71
CA GLN A 49 16.42 -9.70 -6.92
C GLN A 49 15.97 -8.36 -7.51
N PHE A 50 14.98 -8.37 -8.40
CA PHE A 50 14.38 -7.13 -8.92
C PHE A 50 13.75 -6.28 -7.81
N GLY A 51 13.19 -6.91 -6.78
CA GLY A 51 12.56 -6.24 -5.63
C GLY A 51 13.55 -5.62 -4.63
N VAL A 52 14.82 -6.06 -4.66
CA VAL A 52 15.82 -5.62 -3.67
C VAL A 52 15.97 -4.10 -3.65
N GLY A 53 15.89 -3.51 -2.46
CA GLY A 53 16.08 -2.09 -2.24
C GLY A 53 14.88 -1.19 -2.60
N ALA A 54 13.80 -1.73 -3.17
CA ALA A 54 12.65 -0.93 -3.59
C ALA A 54 11.96 -0.18 -2.43
N LEU A 55 11.90 -0.77 -1.24
CA LEU A 55 11.36 -0.10 -0.05
C LEU A 55 12.23 1.08 0.38
N ARG A 56 13.55 0.92 0.34
CA ARG A 56 14.49 1.99 0.65
C ARG A 56 14.36 3.14 -0.36
N ARG A 57 14.28 2.84 -1.65
CA ARG A 57 14.06 3.85 -2.70
C ARG A 57 12.78 4.65 -2.45
N ALA A 58 11.71 4.00 -1.99
CA ALA A 58 10.47 4.70 -1.65
C ALA A 58 10.61 5.56 -0.38
N ALA A 59 11.11 4.98 0.72
CA ALA A 59 11.05 5.60 2.05
C ALA A 59 12.15 6.64 2.29
N VAL A 60 13.35 6.43 1.73
CA VAL A 60 14.54 7.27 1.97
C VAL A 60 14.79 8.22 0.81
N GLU A 61 14.67 7.73 -0.41
CA GLU A 61 15.04 8.47 -1.61
C GLU A 61 13.83 9.17 -2.26
N GLY A 62 12.61 8.76 -1.90
CA GLY A 62 11.37 9.32 -2.48
C GLY A 62 11.21 9.02 -3.96
N ASP A 63 11.88 7.97 -4.47
CA ASP A 63 11.82 7.61 -5.89
C ASP A 63 10.45 7.03 -6.24
N GLU A 64 9.61 7.87 -6.83
CA GLU A 64 8.26 7.53 -7.22
C GLU A 64 8.17 6.50 -8.35
N LYS A 65 9.25 6.31 -9.12
CA LYS A 65 9.27 5.40 -10.27
C LYS A 65 9.79 4.02 -9.91
N GLN A 66 10.85 3.95 -9.09
CA GLN A 66 11.55 2.72 -8.74
C GLN A 66 11.32 2.26 -7.29
N GLY A 67 10.64 3.07 -6.49
CA GLY A 67 10.31 2.73 -5.12
C GLY A 67 9.02 1.90 -4.99
N SER A 68 8.96 1.03 -3.98
CA SER A 68 7.76 0.31 -3.59
C SER A 68 7.07 1.02 -2.42
N PHE A 69 5.94 1.68 -2.70
CA PHE A 69 5.15 2.41 -1.70
C PHE A 69 4.07 1.51 -1.15
N LEU A 70 4.35 0.84 -0.04
CA LEU A 70 3.40 -0.08 0.59
C LEU A 70 2.22 0.69 1.19
N CYS A 71 1.02 0.31 0.82
CA CYS A 71 -0.22 0.84 1.40
C CYS A 71 -1.40 -0.07 1.08
N GLY A 72 -2.41 -0.08 1.96
CA GLY A 72 -3.68 -0.74 1.72
C GLY A 72 -4.60 0.07 0.78
N GLN A 73 -5.73 -0.52 0.40
CA GLN A 73 -6.75 0.17 -0.40
C GLN A 73 -7.34 1.39 0.32
N ILE A 74 -7.28 1.41 1.65
CA ILE A 74 -7.69 2.55 2.48
C ILE A 74 -6.90 3.84 2.17
N ALA A 75 -5.79 3.76 1.44
CA ALA A 75 -5.08 4.93 0.92
C ALA A 75 -6.04 5.89 0.17
N GLY A 76 -7.07 5.36 -0.50
CA GLY A 76 -8.10 6.15 -1.15
C GLY A 76 -8.96 7.02 -0.21
N LEU A 77 -8.95 6.75 1.10
CA LEU A 77 -9.67 7.52 2.12
C LEU A 77 -8.80 8.58 2.81
N VAL A 78 -7.48 8.52 2.64
CA VAL A 78 -6.56 9.53 3.21
C VAL A 78 -6.63 10.81 2.38
N LYS A 79 -7.08 11.91 3.00
CA LYS A 79 -7.38 13.18 2.29
C LYS A 79 -6.49 14.33 2.69
N GLN A 80 -5.78 14.22 3.80
CA GLN A 80 -4.96 15.30 4.33
C GLN A 80 -3.71 14.78 5.03
N ILE A 81 -2.75 15.68 5.22
CA ILE A 81 -1.54 15.43 6.01
C ILE A 81 -1.81 15.99 7.40
N GLU A 82 -1.65 15.15 8.41
CA GLU A 82 -1.93 15.50 9.80
C GLU A 82 -0.78 15.07 10.69
N PRO A 83 -0.61 15.71 11.85
CA PRO A 83 0.27 15.21 12.91
C PRO A 83 -0.15 13.80 13.35
N ALA A 84 0.81 12.95 13.70
CA ALA A 84 0.54 11.58 14.11
C ALA A 84 -0.46 11.49 15.29
N ALA A 85 -0.39 12.42 16.23
CA ALA A 85 -1.34 12.49 17.36
C ALA A 85 -2.78 12.70 16.87
N ALA A 86 -3.00 13.60 15.92
CA ALA A 86 -4.33 13.85 15.37
C ALA A 86 -4.89 12.62 14.65
N ILE A 87 -4.06 11.88 13.92
CA ILE A 87 -4.46 10.64 13.26
C ILE A 87 -4.88 9.58 14.28
N ILE A 88 -4.11 9.44 15.39
CA ILE A 88 -4.44 8.49 16.46
C ILE A 88 -5.76 8.87 17.11
N ASP A 89 -5.93 10.15 17.46
CA ASP A 89 -7.15 10.65 18.10
C ASP A 89 -8.38 10.46 17.22
N ASP A 90 -8.26 10.72 15.91
CA ASP A 90 -9.35 10.52 14.94
C ASP A 90 -9.75 9.03 14.84
N VAL A 91 -8.77 8.14 14.72
CA VAL A 91 -9.04 6.69 14.66
C VAL A 91 -9.71 6.20 15.95
N MET A 92 -9.22 6.60 17.11
CA MET A 92 -9.74 6.13 18.40
C MET A 92 -11.12 6.72 18.72
N SER A 93 -11.33 8.01 18.50
CA SER A 93 -12.63 8.65 18.73
C SER A 93 -13.66 8.17 17.71
N GLY A 94 -13.26 7.96 16.46
CA GLY A 94 -14.12 7.38 15.43
C GLY A 94 -14.57 5.95 15.78
N ALA A 95 -13.64 5.11 16.23
CA ALA A 95 -13.95 3.75 16.67
C ALA A 95 -14.92 3.75 17.87
N GLU A 96 -14.67 4.58 18.88
CA GLU A 96 -15.56 4.72 20.03
C GLU A 96 -16.97 5.14 19.64
N LYS A 97 -17.09 6.15 18.76
CA LYS A 97 -18.38 6.62 18.24
C LYS A 97 -19.13 5.51 17.53
N LEU A 98 -18.46 4.73 16.67
CA LEU A 98 -19.08 3.61 15.96
C LEU A 98 -19.55 2.52 16.92
N LEU A 99 -18.73 2.16 17.91
CA LEU A 99 -19.09 1.14 18.91
C LEU A 99 -20.27 1.58 19.77
N ARG A 100 -20.33 2.84 20.19
CA ARG A 100 -21.46 3.38 20.96
C ARG A 100 -22.77 3.43 20.15
N GLY A 101 -22.67 3.64 18.82
CA GLY A 101 -23.82 3.64 17.90
C GLY A 101 -24.25 2.25 17.43
N ALA A 102 -23.47 1.21 17.68
CA ALA A 102 -23.73 -0.14 17.18
C ALA A 102 -25.12 -0.73 17.56
N PRO A 103 -25.69 -0.47 18.77
CA PRO A 103 -27.04 -0.94 19.11
C PRO A 103 -28.14 -0.40 18.19
N GLU A 104 -27.94 0.74 17.54
CA GLU A 104 -28.91 1.32 16.59
C GLU A 104 -28.95 0.54 15.26
N TRP A 105 -27.92 -0.26 14.96
CA TRP A 105 -27.83 -1.03 13.72
C TRP A 105 -28.36 -2.46 13.85
N THR A 106 -28.60 -2.91 15.08
CA THR A 106 -29.18 -4.22 15.37
C THR A 106 -30.67 -4.03 15.60
N LYS A 107 -31.47 -4.36 14.60
CA LYS A 107 -32.94 -4.43 14.69
C LYS A 107 -33.40 -5.85 14.96
#